data_006d107fa14900d67e7f1ffb2fdfa7ad
#
_entry.id   006d107fa14900d67e7f1ffb2fdfa7ad
#
_cell.length_a   1.000
_cell.length_b   1.000
_cell.length_c   1.000
_cell.angle_alpha   90.00
_cell.angle_beta   90.00
_cell.angle_gamma   90.00
#
_symmetry.space_group_name_H-M   'P 1'
#
loop_
_entity.id
_entity.type
_entity.pdbx_description
1 polymer ?
#
loop_
_entity_poly.entity_id
_entity_poly.type
_entity_poly.pdbx_seq_one_letter_code
_entity_poly.pdbx_strand_id
1 'polypeptide(L)'
;MELDALLGELSALRDDGNATRFDQDSRYRWVLHRLWIAVGNEALAYTAATGQPVRADRTWSNLYDLRNHLAHSRLPDIDEGLVRRFTWSRLGSLQETVRHQLHSGR
;
A
#
# COMPACT_ATOMS: atom_id res chain seq x y z
N MET A 1 3.28 7.20 -13.38
CA MET A 1 2.15 6.31 -13.12
C MET A 1 1.63 6.56 -11.71
N GLU A 2 0.34 6.45 -11.53
CA GLU A 2 -0.34 6.75 -10.26
C GLU A 2 0.15 5.93 -9.08
N LEU A 3 0.47 4.66 -9.32
CA LEU A 3 0.95 3.75 -8.27
C LEU A 3 2.25 4.25 -7.64
N ASP A 4 3.21 4.66 -8.46
CA ASP A 4 4.49 5.19 -7.97
C ASP A 4 4.29 6.49 -7.18
N ALA A 5 3.40 7.35 -7.66
CA ALA A 5 3.06 8.60 -6.97
C ALA A 5 2.42 8.34 -5.61
N LEU A 6 1.51 7.37 -5.51
CA LEU A 6 0.86 7.00 -4.25
C LEU A 6 1.86 6.44 -3.24
N LEU A 7 2.79 5.60 -3.69
CA LEU A 7 3.84 5.08 -2.82
C LEU A 7 4.76 6.22 -2.33
N GLY A 8 4.99 7.22 -3.19
CA GLY A 8 5.73 8.42 -2.80
C GLY A 8 5.01 9.22 -1.72
N GLU A 9 3.69 9.36 -1.82
CA GLU A 9 2.89 10.02 -0.79
C GLU A 9 2.95 9.28 0.54
N LEU A 10 2.87 7.95 0.52
CA LEU A 10 3.03 7.11 1.72
C LEU A 10 4.40 7.32 2.35
N SER A 11 5.44 7.36 1.53
CA SER A 11 6.81 7.59 2.00
C SER A 11 6.95 8.96 2.68
N ALA A 12 6.36 10.00 2.09
CA ALA A 12 6.38 11.34 2.65
C ALA A 12 5.63 11.39 4.00
N LEU A 13 4.46 10.76 4.09
CA LEU A 13 3.70 10.69 5.34
C LEU A 13 4.43 9.89 6.41
N ARG A 14 5.08 8.79 6.05
CA ARG A 14 5.89 8.01 6.97
C ARG A 14 7.03 8.85 7.54
N ASP A 15 7.72 9.59 6.70
CA ASP A 15 8.87 10.40 7.09
C ASP A 15 8.48 11.64 7.89
N ASP A 16 7.30 12.20 7.62
CA ASP A 16 6.73 13.34 8.31
C ASP A 16 6.16 12.97 9.70
N GLY A 17 5.83 11.71 9.91
CA GLY A 17 5.36 11.16 11.17
C GLY A 17 6.34 10.15 11.74
N ASN A 18 5.86 9.34 12.68
CA ASN A 18 6.61 8.22 13.24
C ASN A 18 5.65 7.17 13.80
N ALA A 19 6.20 6.03 14.26
CA ALA A 19 5.40 4.95 14.80
C ALA A 19 4.60 5.38 16.05
N THR A 20 5.13 6.30 16.85
CA THR A 20 4.43 6.82 18.02
C THR A 20 3.21 7.64 17.59
N ARG A 21 3.37 8.50 16.59
CA ARG A 21 2.25 9.25 16.02
C ARG A 21 1.19 8.30 15.43
N PHE A 22 1.62 7.25 14.77
CA PHE A 22 0.72 6.22 14.27
C PHE A 22 -0.14 5.63 15.40
N ASP A 23 0.48 5.31 16.52
CA ASP A 23 -0.21 4.71 17.67
C ASP A 23 -1.20 5.67 18.34
N GLN A 24 -0.91 6.96 18.35
CA GLN A 24 -1.63 7.96 19.13
C GLN A 24 -2.63 8.79 18.32
N ASP A 25 -2.45 8.90 17.01
CA ASP A 25 -3.24 9.78 16.15
C ASP A 25 -4.08 8.96 15.15
N SER A 26 -5.36 8.81 15.44
CA SER A 26 -6.26 8.05 14.56
C SER A 26 -6.43 8.70 13.19
N ARG A 27 -6.37 10.03 13.09
CA ARG A 27 -6.47 10.71 11.78
C ARG A 27 -5.29 10.38 10.90
N TYR A 28 -4.10 10.31 11.48
CA TYR A 28 -2.89 9.92 10.76
C TYR A 28 -3.03 8.47 10.23
N ARG A 29 -3.53 7.54 11.05
CA ARG A 29 -3.79 6.16 10.61
C ARG A 29 -4.80 6.11 9.47
N TRP A 30 -5.88 6.90 9.56
CA TRP A 30 -6.93 6.90 8.54
C TRP A 30 -6.43 7.39 7.19
N VAL A 31 -5.54 8.38 7.17
CA VAL A 31 -4.91 8.83 5.93
C VAL A 31 -4.07 7.72 5.33
N LEU A 32 -3.30 7.01 6.15
CA LEU A 32 -2.52 5.85 5.69
C LEU A 32 -3.42 4.74 5.15
N HIS A 33 -4.54 4.43 5.82
CA HIS A 33 -5.51 3.45 5.32
C HIS A 33 -5.99 3.80 3.92
N ARG A 34 -6.38 5.05 3.71
CA ARG A 34 -6.90 5.50 2.42
C ARG A 34 -5.84 5.41 1.32
N LEU A 35 -4.61 5.75 1.62
CA LEU A 35 -3.52 5.65 0.66
C LEU A 35 -3.21 4.20 0.30
N TRP A 36 -3.22 3.30 1.28
CA TRP A 36 -3.01 1.88 1.00
C TRP A 36 -4.16 1.26 0.20
N ILE A 37 -5.40 1.70 0.43
CA ILE A 37 -6.54 1.28 -0.42
C ILE A 37 -6.31 1.76 -1.85
N ALA A 38 -5.91 3.00 -2.05
CA ALA A 38 -5.64 3.56 -3.37
C ALA A 38 -4.50 2.79 -4.07
N VAL A 39 -3.44 2.46 -3.34
CA VAL A 39 -2.33 1.64 -3.85
C VAL A 39 -2.84 0.28 -4.33
N GLY A 40 -3.67 -0.38 -3.53
CA GLY A 40 -4.23 -1.68 -3.91
C GLY A 40 -5.13 -1.60 -5.13
N ASN A 41 -5.91 -0.53 -5.25
CA ASN A 41 -6.75 -0.30 -6.44
C ASN A 41 -5.90 -0.10 -7.69
N GLU A 42 -4.81 0.65 -7.60
CA GLU A 42 -3.89 0.86 -8.73
C GLU A 42 -3.13 -0.42 -9.09
N ALA A 43 -2.79 -1.24 -8.10
CA ALA A 43 -2.17 -2.55 -8.36
C ALA A 43 -3.11 -3.46 -9.15
N LEU A 44 -4.40 -3.47 -8.80
CA LEU A 44 -5.41 -4.21 -9.55
C LEU A 44 -5.54 -3.70 -10.98
N ALA A 45 -5.58 -2.38 -11.17
CA ALA A 45 -5.66 -1.76 -12.49
C ALA A 45 -4.45 -2.12 -13.34
N TYR A 46 -3.26 -2.12 -12.75
CA TYR A 46 -2.03 -2.48 -13.43
C TYR A 46 -2.04 -3.95 -13.89
N THR A 47 -2.41 -4.87 -13.00
CA THR A 47 -2.46 -6.30 -13.35
C THR A 47 -3.52 -6.58 -14.42
N ALA A 48 -4.66 -5.90 -14.36
CA ALA A 48 -5.69 -6.01 -15.41
C ALA A 48 -5.18 -5.50 -16.75
N ALA A 49 -4.48 -4.37 -16.75
CA ALA A 49 -3.95 -3.77 -17.99
C ALA A 49 -2.86 -4.62 -18.63
N THR A 50 -2.07 -5.33 -17.82
CA THR A 50 -0.98 -6.20 -18.32
C THR A 50 -1.45 -7.63 -18.58
N GLY A 51 -2.70 -7.94 -18.27
CA GLY A 51 -3.28 -9.26 -18.52
C GLY A 51 -2.80 -10.36 -17.58
N GLN A 52 -2.12 -10.01 -16.47
CA GLN A 52 -1.67 -11.01 -15.52
C GLN A 52 -2.66 -11.15 -14.35
N PRO A 53 -2.86 -12.37 -13.80
CA PRO A 53 -3.66 -12.52 -12.59
C PRO A 53 -2.98 -11.83 -11.41
N VAL A 54 -3.76 -11.18 -10.54
CA VAL A 54 -3.23 -10.50 -9.35
C VAL A 54 -2.47 -11.48 -8.43
N ARG A 55 -2.87 -12.75 -8.42
CA ARG A 55 -2.25 -13.79 -7.59
C ARG A 55 -0.96 -14.38 -8.19
N ALA A 56 -0.60 -14.02 -9.43
CA ALA A 56 0.61 -14.53 -10.06
C ALA A 56 1.90 -13.96 -9.46
N ASP A 57 1.81 -12.80 -8.82
CA ASP A 57 2.96 -12.13 -8.21
C ASP A 57 2.62 -11.75 -6.77
N ARG A 58 3.49 -12.13 -5.84
CA ARG A 58 3.29 -11.90 -4.41
C ARG A 58 3.16 -10.41 -4.07
N THR A 59 3.88 -9.55 -4.76
CA THR A 59 3.79 -8.11 -4.54
C THR A 59 2.38 -7.60 -4.77
N TRP A 60 1.79 -7.91 -5.92
CA TRP A 60 0.44 -7.48 -6.26
C TRP A 60 -0.60 -8.16 -5.38
N SER A 61 -0.40 -9.45 -5.11
CA SER A 61 -1.29 -10.22 -4.24
C SER A 61 -1.35 -9.64 -2.83
N ASN A 62 -0.20 -9.29 -2.25
CA ASN A 62 -0.14 -8.71 -0.91
C ASN A 62 -0.80 -7.33 -0.85
N LEU A 63 -0.60 -6.49 -1.87
CA LEU A 63 -1.24 -5.18 -1.95
C LEU A 63 -2.76 -5.31 -2.10
N TYR A 64 -3.21 -6.29 -2.87
CA TYR A 64 -4.63 -6.58 -3.04
C TYR A 64 -5.26 -7.04 -1.72
N ASP A 65 -4.60 -7.94 -0.99
CA ASP A 65 -5.10 -8.44 0.29
C ASP A 65 -5.19 -7.31 1.33
N LEU A 66 -4.19 -6.45 1.39
CA LEU A 66 -4.22 -5.29 2.28
C LEU A 66 -5.37 -4.36 1.93
N ARG A 67 -5.54 -4.06 0.65
CA ARG A 67 -6.66 -3.24 0.17
C ARG A 67 -8.01 -3.82 0.60
N ASN A 68 -8.20 -5.11 0.39
CA ASN A 68 -9.45 -5.78 0.76
C ASN A 68 -9.70 -5.73 2.27
N HIS A 69 -8.67 -5.99 3.06
CA HIS A 69 -8.78 -5.89 4.51
C HIS A 69 -9.22 -4.48 4.94
N LEU A 70 -8.57 -3.44 4.41
CA LEU A 70 -8.87 -2.06 4.78
C LEU A 70 -10.23 -1.59 4.27
N ALA A 71 -10.61 -2.00 3.05
CA ALA A 71 -11.85 -1.56 2.43
C ALA A 71 -13.10 -2.25 3.02
N HIS A 72 -12.95 -3.48 3.52
CA HIS A 72 -14.09 -4.29 3.97
C HIS A 72 -14.19 -4.47 5.48
N SER A 73 -13.16 -4.07 6.24
CA SER A 73 -13.20 -4.15 7.70
C SER A 73 -13.79 -2.89 8.31
N ARG A 74 -14.51 -3.06 9.41
CA ARG A 74 -14.91 -1.92 10.24
C ARG A 74 -13.67 -1.35 10.92
N LEU A 75 -13.68 -0.06 11.25
CA LEU A 75 -12.52 0.59 11.87
C LEU A 75 -11.96 -0.16 13.09
N PRO A 76 -12.78 -0.62 14.06
CA PRO A 76 -12.22 -1.36 15.18
C PRO A 76 -11.66 -2.74 14.83
N ASP A 77 -12.00 -3.28 13.66
CA ASP A 77 -11.56 -4.61 13.21
C ASP A 77 -10.31 -4.56 12.32
N ILE A 78 -9.81 -3.37 11.98
CA ILE A 78 -8.62 -3.21 11.16
C ILE A 78 -7.39 -3.68 11.95
N ASP A 79 -6.58 -4.53 11.32
CA ASP A 79 -5.28 -4.94 11.86
C ASP A 79 -4.28 -3.79 11.65
N GLU A 80 -4.19 -2.90 12.63
CA GLU A 80 -3.27 -1.76 12.57
C GLU A 80 -1.80 -2.19 12.57
N GLY A 81 -1.48 -3.32 13.16
CA GLY A 81 -0.14 -3.89 13.10
C GLY A 81 0.29 -4.22 11.68
N LEU A 82 -0.65 -4.69 10.87
CA LEU A 82 -0.41 -4.95 9.44
C LEU A 82 -0.12 -3.65 8.68
N VAL A 83 -0.92 -2.61 8.90
CA VAL A 83 -0.72 -1.28 8.29
C VAL A 83 0.64 -0.71 8.69
N ARG A 84 0.99 -0.83 9.95
CA ARG A 84 2.27 -0.39 10.50
C ARG A 84 3.45 -1.11 9.83
N ARG A 85 3.37 -2.44 9.67
CA ARG A 85 4.41 -3.22 9.00
C ARG A 85 4.59 -2.82 7.55
N PHE A 86 3.50 -2.65 6.81
CA PHE A 86 3.57 -2.19 5.42
C PHE A 86 4.21 -0.81 5.32
N THR A 87 3.85 0.11 6.20
CA THR A 87 4.32 1.50 6.14
C THR A 87 5.79 1.63 6.55
N TRP A 88 6.20 1.00 7.65
CA TRP A 88 7.54 1.19 8.21
C TRP A 88 8.55 0.11 7.84
N SER A 89 8.10 -1.11 7.55
CA SER A 89 9.02 -2.22 7.26
C SER A 89 9.06 -2.62 5.79
N ARG A 90 8.01 -2.37 5.01
CA ARG A 90 7.92 -2.89 3.64
C ARG A 90 7.88 -1.83 2.55
N LEU A 91 7.54 -0.60 2.88
CA LEU A 91 7.29 0.44 1.87
C LEU A 91 8.52 0.68 0.96
N GLY A 92 9.71 0.75 1.53
CA GLY A 92 10.94 0.96 0.74
C GLY A 92 11.17 -0.15 -0.29
N SER A 93 11.06 -1.41 0.14
CA SER A 93 11.15 -2.57 -0.75
C SER A 93 10.07 -2.57 -1.82
N LEU A 94 8.83 -2.22 -1.44
CA LEU A 94 7.72 -2.13 -2.37
C LEU A 94 7.97 -1.08 -3.45
N GLN A 95 8.49 0.08 -3.05
CA GLN A 95 8.83 1.15 -3.99
C GLN A 95 9.85 0.68 -5.02
N GLU A 96 10.89 -0.02 -4.57
CA GLU A 96 11.91 -0.58 -5.46
C GLU A 96 11.33 -1.64 -6.39
N THR A 97 10.56 -2.56 -5.86
CA THR A 97 9.95 -3.65 -6.63
C THR A 97 8.99 -3.10 -7.68
N VAL A 98 8.12 -2.17 -7.30
CA VAL A 98 7.15 -1.54 -8.21
C VAL A 98 7.89 -0.77 -9.30
N ARG A 99 8.89 0.00 -8.93
CA ARG A 99 9.68 0.78 -9.90
C ARG A 99 10.36 -0.15 -10.90
N HIS A 100 10.93 -1.25 -10.43
CA HIS A 100 11.55 -2.26 -11.28
C HIS A 100 10.53 -2.90 -12.24
N GLN A 101 9.37 -3.29 -11.73
CA GLN A 101 8.28 -3.87 -12.54
C GLN A 101 7.80 -2.91 -13.63
N LEU A 102 7.62 -1.64 -13.28
CA LEU A 102 7.16 -0.62 -14.23
C LEU A 102 8.18 -0.36 -15.34
N HIS A 103 9.47 -0.44 -15.05
CA HIS A 103 10.52 -0.19 -16.02
C HIS A 103 10.89 -1.42 -16.87
N SER A 104 10.74 -2.62 -16.34
CA SER A 104 11.09 -3.85 -17.04
C SER A 104 9.92 -4.49 -17.78
N GLY A 105 8.71 -4.00 -17.59
CA GLY A 105 7.49 -4.53 -18.25
C GLY A 105 7.25 -3.99 -19.66
N ARG A 106 8.28 -3.60 -20.36
CA ARG A 106 8.17 -3.06 -21.73
C ARG A 106 8.37 -4.12 -22.78
#